data_8c520617ef6185c8b7da5d11fcbeeb88
#
_entry.id   8c520617ef6185c8b7da5d11fcbeeb88
#
_cell.length_a   1.000
_cell.length_b   1.000
_cell.length_c   1.000
_cell.angle_alpha   90.00
_cell.angle_beta   90.00
_cell.angle_gamma   90.00
#
_symmetry.space_group_name_H-M   'P 1'
#
loop_
_entity.id
_entity.type
_entity.pdbx_description
1 polymer ?
#
loop_
_entity_poly.entity_id
_entity_poly.type
_entity_poly.pdbx_seq_one_letter_code
_entity_poly.pdbx_strand_id
1 'polypeptide(L)'
;MKSGQYEYSYQQIHIDAARNATDDFNPFHDQKKWSRIHGNPFGMPIVLGFQIEALIEYLVTLFREQAGEHKLIDQHQLHFSNFQFTFADVLRPGEPFHVEIKKTVNRIGESGQLANRIAVKKQDGLVLLGYQRESATPLCMPDADFSHLGSLDSAEDRSWIAQHRYFLKRKFMSTGHGKNFLAGSLIDQHYYFDEMEDRVQFPAMFPVALLSCALLEQAKQDHYAFEANPVVYTSHHVSVDKRVLQTLESNDRLHLLVTTPETVPAGKGLGKMGFPQQLHRCFGLLAGNRVLFQAEVAMARLEAMLQASVRT
;
A
#
# COMPACT_ATOMS: atom_id res chain seq x y z
N MET A 1 25.13 -13.18 -4.43
CA MET A 1 24.86 -11.87 -5.05
C MET A 1 25.01 -10.78 -4.00
N LYS A 2 25.48 -9.59 -4.40
CA LYS A 2 25.54 -8.42 -3.52
C LYS A 2 24.11 -7.87 -3.35
N SER A 3 23.83 -7.20 -2.20
CA SER A 3 22.57 -6.45 -2.02
C SER A 3 22.39 -5.42 -3.13
N GLY A 4 21.16 -5.27 -3.67
CA GLY A 4 20.83 -4.19 -4.62
C GLY A 4 20.71 -2.86 -3.87
N GLN A 5 21.27 -1.80 -4.44
CA GLN A 5 21.11 -0.43 -3.98
C GLN A 5 20.72 0.43 -5.19
N TYR A 6 19.61 1.14 -5.06
CA TYR A 6 19.00 1.96 -6.12
C TYR A 6 18.72 3.35 -5.59
N GLU A 7 19.11 4.39 -6.34
CA GLU A 7 18.95 5.80 -5.95
C GLU A 7 17.85 6.48 -6.75
N TYR A 8 16.98 7.22 -6.08
CA TYR A 8 15.80 7.88 -6.63
C TYR A 8 15.54 9.25 -6.00
N SER A 9 14.70 10.04 -6.66
CA SER A 9 14.13 11.28 -6.12
C SER A 9 12.73 11.50 -6.73
N TYR A 10 11.71 11.64 -5.90
CA TYR A 10 10.38 12.04 -6.34
C TYR A 10 10.32 13.55 -6.51
N GLN A 11 9.78 14.00 -7.61
CA GLN A 11 9.41 15.41 -7.81
C GLN A 11 7.91 15.58 -7.54
N GLN A 12 7.43 16.84 -7.37
CA GLN A 12 6.00 17.10 -7.13
C GLN A 12 5.10 16.50 -8.22
N ILE A 13 5.54 16.53 -9.48
CA ILE A 13 4.76 15.92 -10.57
C ILE A 13 4.54 14.41 -10.40
N HIS A 14 5.50 13.71 -9.82
CA HIS A 14 5.36 12.28 -9.53
C HIS A 14 4.32 12.03 -8.43
N ILE A 15 4.32 12.89 -7.39
CA ILE A 15 3.33 12.85 -6.31
C ILE A 15 1.93 13.13 -6.87
N ASP A 16 1.80 14.16 -7.70
CA ASP A 16 0.51 14.53 -8.31
C ASP A 16 -0.01 13.44 -9.25
N ALA A 17 0.87 12.79 -10.03
CA ALA A 17 0.50 11.67 -10.90
C ALA A 17 -0.02 10.46 -10.10
N ALA A 18 0.71 10.02 -9.06
CA ALA A 18 0.31 8.92 -8.21
C ALA A 18 -0.98 9.23 -7.45
N ARG A 19 -1.10 10.43 -6.87
CA ARG A 19 -2.26 10.90 -6.15
C ARG A 19 -3.51 10.95 -7.03
N ASN A 20 -3.40 11.49 -8.26
CA ASN A 20 -4.51 11.54 -9.20
C ASN A 20 -4.92 10.16 -9.70
N ALA A 21 -3.95 9.25 -9.90
CA ALA A 21 -4.22 7.87 -10.32
C ALA A 21 -5.01 7.07 -9.28
N THR A 22 -4.84 7.38 -8.00
CA THR A 22 -5.47 6.68 -6.88
C THR A 22 -6.66 7.43 -6.27
N ASP A 23 -7.01 8.63 -6.77
CA ASP A 23 -7.95 9.56 -6.15
C ASP A 23 -7.61 9.84 -4.67
N ASP A 24 -6.33 9.89 -4.34
CA ASP A 24 -5.88 10.24 -3.01
C ASP A 24 -5.98 11.76 -2.81
N PHE A 25 -7.03 12.21 -2.16
CA PHE A 25 -7.26 13.63 -1.88
C PHE A 25 -6.71 14.07 -0.52
N ASN A 26 -5.83 13.29 0.09
CA ASN A 26 -5.17 13.63 1.34
C ASN A 26 -4.39 14.96 1.21
N PRO A 27 -4.68 15.96 2.06
CA PRO A 27 -4.00 17.25 1.97
C PRO A 27 -2.49 17.20 2.21
N PHE A 28 -1.96 16.17 2.85
CA PHE A 28 -0.51 15.98 2.99
C PHE A 28 0.24 15.91 1.66
N HIS A 29 -0.41 15.42 0.59
CA HIS A 29 0.18 15.26 -0.74
C HIS A 29 -0.13 16.42 -1.68
N ASP A 30 -1.01 17.34 -1.27
CA ASP A 30 -1.51 18.45 -2.10
C ASP A 30 -0.68 19.70 -1.94
N GLN A 31 -0.08 20.17 -3.05
CA GLN A 31 0.78 21.35 -3.07
C GLN A 31 0.11 22.63 -2.52
N LYS A 32 -1.23 22.73 -2.58
CA LYS A 32 -1.98 23.90 -2.12
C LYS A 32 -2.61 23.73 -0.74
N LYS A 33 -2.77 22.48 -0.26
CA LYS A 33 -3.53 22.18 0.95
C LYS A 33 -2.69 21.73 2.13
N TRP A 34 -1.45 21.27 1.94
CA TRP A 34 -0.58 20.78 3.02
C TRP A 34 -0.43 21.79 4.17
N SER A 35 -0.44 23.10 3.84
CA SER A 35 -0.31 24.18 4.84
C SER A 35 -1.54 24.36 5.74
N ARG A 36 -2.69 23.76 5.39
CA ARG A 36 -3.91 23.79 6.20
C ARG A 36 -3.89 22.79 7.34
N ILE A 37 -2.98 21.80 7.28
CA ILE A 37 -2.89 20.73 8.27
C ILE A 37 -2.31 21.29 9.55
N HIS A 38 -3.09 21.21 10.64
CA HIS A 38 -2.68 21.71 11.93
C HIS A 38 -1.44 20.98 12.46
N GLY A 39 -0.44 21.72 12.93
CA GLY A 39 0.79 21.14 13.51
C GLY A 39 1.66 20.37 12.50
N ASN A 40 1.47 20.56 11.18
CA ASN A 40 2.27 19.88 10.17
C ASN A 40 3.75 20.29 10.24
N PRO A 41 4.69 19.37 10.61
CA PRO A 41 6.11 19.68 10.75
C PRO A 41 6.87 19.59 9.43
N PHE A 42 6.24 19.08 8.37
CA PHE A 42 6.97 18.71 7.15
C PHE A 42 7.34 19.91 6.25
N GLY A 43 6.61 21.03 6.38
CA GLY A 43 6.91 22.29 5.69
C GLY A 43 6.61 22.29 4.18
N MET A 44 6.18 21.17 3.62
CA MET A 44 5.81 20.99 2.21
C MET A 44 4.99 19.71 2.02
N PRO A 45 4.48 19.39 0.81
CA PRO A 45 3.87 18.10 0.53
C PRO A 45 4.84 16.94 0.80
N ILE A 46 4.28 15.75 1.05
CA ILE A 46 5.05 14.53 1.22
C ILE A 46 4.63 13.47 0.20
N VAL A 47 5.51 12.51 -0.05
CA VAL A 47 5.30 11.38 -0.96
C VAL A 47 4.27 10.41 -0.35
N LEU A 48 3.45 9.77 -1.19
CA LEU A 48 2.49 8.75 -0.76
C LEU A 48 3.22 7.48 -0.29
N GLY A 49 2.76 6.88 0.81
CA GLY A 49 3.31 5.61 1.29
C GLY A 49 3.21 4.50 0.24
N PHE A 50 2.03 4.32 -0.35
CA PHE A 50 1.81 3.30 -1.40
C PHE A 50 2.62 3.54 -2.68
N GLN A 51 2.98 4.79 -3.00
CA GLN A 51 3.87 5.13 -4.11
C GLN A 51 5.28 4.57 -3.89
N ILE A 52 5.80 4.67 -2.66
CA ILE A 52 7.10 4.09 -2.27
C ILE A 52 7.03 2.56 -2.30
N GLU A 53 5.94 1.99 -1.79
CA GLU A 53 5.72 0.53 -1.74
C GLU A 53 5.61 -0.09 -3.14
N ALA A 54 4.99 0.62 -4.10
CA ALA A 54 4.95 0.19 -5.50
C ALA A 54 6.34 0.15 -6.14
N LEU A 55 7.18 1.15 -5.88
CA LEU A 55 8.58 1.12 -6.34
C LEU A 55 9.35 -0.05 -5.73
N ILE A 56 9.13 -0.34 -4.45
CA ILE A 56 9.72 -1.50 -3.77
C ILE A 56 9.29 -2.81 -4.43
N GLU A 57 7.98 -2.99 -4.69
CA GLU A 57 7.45 -4.17 -5.39
C GLU A 57 8.19 -4.41 -6.70
N TYR A 58 8.30 -3.39 -7.54
CA TYR A 58 8.98 -3.45 -8.83
C TYR A 58 10.46 -3.85 -8.68
N LEU A 59 11.19 -3.18 -7.79
CA LEU A 59 12.61 -3.43 -7.60
C LEU A 59 12.90 -4.82 -7.02
N VAL A 60 12.07 -5.33 -6.11
CA VAL A 60 12.19 -6.69 -5.56
C VAL A 60 11.88 -7.71 -6.65
N THR A 61 10.91 -7.45 -7.51
CA THR A 61 10.60 -8.33 -8.64
C THR A 61 11.79 -8.44 -9.59
N LEU A 62 12.36 -7.30 -10.02
CA LEU A 62 13.56 -7.29 -10.87
C LEU A 62 14.76 -8.00 -10.19
N PHE A 63 14.96 -7.75 -8.89
CA PHE A 63 16.03 -8.39 -8.12
C PHE A 63 15.90 -9.92 -8.12
N ARG A 64 14.69 -10.44 -7.94
CA ARG A 64 14.39 -11.87 -7.95
C ARG A 64 14.49 -12.48 -9.34
N GLU A 65 14.08 -11.76 -10.38
CA GLU A 65 14.22 -12.20 -11.79
C GLU A 65 15.69 -12.37 -12.17
N GLN A 66 16.53 -11.39 -11.85
CA GLN A 66 17.97 -11.46 -12.07
C GLN A 66 18.63 -12.63 -11.31
N ALA A 67 18.05 -13.02 -10.18
CA ALA A 67 18.50 -14.17 -9.40
C ALA A 67 17.91 -15.52 -9.88
N GLY A 68 16.97 -15.51 -10.85
CA GLY A 68 16.23 -16.69 -11.30
C GLY A 68 15.24 -17.26 -10.27
N GLU A 69 14.87 -16.45 -9.26
CA GLU A 69 14.03 -16.87 -8.13
C GLU A 69 12.55 -16.96 -8.49
N HIS A 70 12.11 -16.32 -9.60
CA HIS A 70 10.76 -16.48 -10.14
C HIS A 70 10.38 -17.95 -10.38
N LYS A 71 11.34 -18.79 -10.82
CA LYS A 71 11.13 -20.23 -11.01
C LYS A 71 10.78 -20.96 -9.72
N LEU A 72 11.35 -20.55 -8.59
CA LEU A 72 11.02 -21.13 -7.28
C LEU A 72 9.61 -20.73 -6.86
N ILE A 73 9.21 -19.48 -7.13
CA ILE A 73 7.86 -18.97 -6.83
C ILE A 73 6.81 -19.83 -7.56
N ASP A 74 7.02 -20.06 -8.86
CA ASP A 74 6.11 -20.85 -9.69
C ASP A 74 6.11 -22.33 -9.28
N GLN A 75 7.29 -22.93 -9.13
CA GLN A 75 7.45 -24.33 -8.76
C GLN A 75 6.78 -24.68 -7.43
N HIS A 76 6.82 -23.77 -6.46
CA HIS A 76 6.27 -23.98 -5.14
C HIS A 76 4.89 -23.34 -4.94
N GLN A 77 4.26 -22.86 -6.03
CA GLN A 77 2.93 -22.27 -6.03
C GLN A 77 2.75 -21.18 -4.95
N LEU A 78 3.75 -20.29 -4.84
CA LEU A 78 3.70 -19.17 -3.90
C LEU A 78 2.79 -18.08 -4.47
N HIS A 79 1.48 -18.25 -4.29
CA HIS A 79 0.44 -17.44 -4.94
C HIS A 79 0.21 -16.08 -4.31
N PHE A 80 0.72 -15.84 -3.10
CA PHE A 80 0.54 -14.57 -2.41
C PHE A 80 1.82 -13.77 -2.39
N SER A 81 1.71 -12.49 -2.80
CA SER A 81 2.70 -11.47 -2.48
C SER A 81 2.28 -10.75 -1.20
N ASN A 82 3.17 -10.76 -0.21
CA ASN A 82 2.91 -10.17 1.10
C ASN A 82 3.90 -9.05 1.37
N PHE A 83 3.37 -7.91 1.76
CA PHE A 83 4.09 -6.69 2.04
C PHE A 83 3.88 -6.32 3.51
N GLN A 84 4.95 -6.10 4.24
CA GLN A 84 4.91 -5.68 5.63
C GLN A 84 5.90 -4.54 5.82
N PHE A 85 5.40 -3.33 5.94
CA PHE A 85 6.21 -2.13 6.03
C PHE A 85 5.85 -1.28 7.24
N THR A 86 6.87 -0.63 7.79
CA THR A 86 6.76 0.34 8.88
C THR A 86 7.41 1.63 8.42
N PHE A 87 6.68 2.74 8.55
CA PHE A 87 7.15 4.07 8.20
C PHE A 87 7.85 4.71 9.40
N ALA A 88 9.07 5.17 9.19
CA ALA A 88 9.88 5.85 10.21
C ALA A 88 9.95 7.36 9.97
N ASP A 89 9.89 7.79 8.71
CA ASP A 89 9.93 9.20 8.32
C ASP A 89 9.24 9.37 6.94
N VAL A 90 9.11 10.62 6.50
CA VAL A 90 8.51 10.98 5.21
C VAL A 90 9.58 11.28 4.16
N LEU A 91 9.22 11.15 2.88
CA LEU A 91 9.97 11.72 1.77
C LEU A 91 9.30 13.00 1.28
N ARG A 92 10.11 13.99 0.91
CA ARG A 92 9.68 15.26 0.34
C ARG A 92 10.01 15.34 -1.15
N PRO A 93 9.30 16.19 -1.93
CA PRO A 93 9.68 16.43 -3.31
C PRO A 93 11.14 16.91 -3.42
N GLY A 94 11.89 16.34 -4.36
CA GLY A 94 13.31 16.64 -4.59
C GLY A 94 14.29 16.00 -3.62
N GLU A 95 13.82 15.33 -2.57
CA GLU A 95 14.69 14.67 -1.58
C GLU A 95 15.24 13.36 -2.15
N PRO A 96 16.58 13.19 -2.23
CA PRO A 96 17.17 11.94 -2.70
C PRO A 96 16.98 10.84 -1.67
N PHE A 97 16.70 9.63 -2.15
CA PHE A 97 16.61 8.44 -1.33
C PHE A 97 17.13 7.21 -2.07
N HIS A 98 17.44 6.17 -1.33
CA HIS A 98 17.84 4.90 -1.91
C HIS A 98 17.07 3.73 -1.28
N VAL A 99 16.87 2.70 -2.11
CA VAL A 99 16.22 1.45 -1.71
C VAL A 99 17.28 0.37 -1.58
N GLU A 100 17.43 -0.19 -0.39
CA GLU A 100 18.30 -1.33 -0.12
C GLU A 100 17.45 -2.61 -0.08
N ILE A 101 17.79 -3.57 -0.93
CA ILE A 101 17.18 -4.90 -0.92
C ILE A 101 18.25 -5.89 -0.43
N LYS A 102 17.97 -6.56 0.66
CA LYS A 102 18.85 -7.61 1.18
C LYS A 102 18.68 -8.90 0.39
N LYS A 103 19.72 -9.73 0.38
CA LYS A 103 19.68 -11.06 -0.24
C LYS A 103 18.42 -11.81 0.19
N THR A 104 17.82 -12.51 -0.76
CA THR A 104 16.63 -13.34 -0.52
C THR A 104 16.93 -14.43 0.50
N VAL A 105 16.03 -14.58 1.44
CA VAL A 105 16.02 -15.68 2.41
C VAL A 105 15.01 -16.71 1.92
N ASN A 106 15.50 -17.86 1.49
CA ASN A 106 14.66 -18.98 1.09
C ASN A 106 14.36 -19.85 2.30
N ARG A 107 13.10 -19.88 2.74
CA ARG A 107 12.55 -20.73 3.79
C ARG A 107 11.39 -21.58 3.28
N ILE A 108 11.37 -21.92 2.01
CA ILE A 108 10.26 -22.68 1.40
C ILE A 108 10.09 -24.01 2.13
N GLY A 109 11.20 -24.73 2.42
CA GLY A 109 11.16 -26.01 3.14
C GLY A 109 10.79 -25.94 4.62
N GLU A 110 10.90 -24.73 5.23
CA GLU A 110 10.65 -24.55 6.68
C GLU A 110 9.27 -23.93 6.94
N SER A 111 8.99 -22.81 6.29
CA SER A 111 7.79 -21.99 6.51
C SER A 111 7.02 -21.67 5.23
N GLY A 112 7.40 -22.27 4.09
CA GLY A 112 6.73 -22.04 2.81
C GLY A 112 6.92 -20.61 2.26
N GLN A 113 8.03 -19.95 2.57
CA GLN A 113 8.22 -18.53 2.26
C GLN A 113 9.54 -18.23 1.55
N LEU A 114 9.47 -17.25 0.63
CA LEU A 114 10.61 -16.58 0.05
C LEU A 114 10.57 -15.11 0.46
N ALA A 115 11.62 -14.57 1.11
CA ALA A 115 11.56 -13.25 1.75
C ALA A 115 12.76 -12.37 1.41
N ASN A 116 12.48 -11.08 1.13
CA ASN A 116 13.49 -10.02 1.10
C ASN A 116 13.21 -9.01 2.21
N ARG A 117 14.25 -8.59 2.91
CA ARG A 117 14.21 -7.43 3.79
C ARG A 117 14.59 -6.20 2.97
N ILE A 118 13.81 -5.13 3.15
CA ILE A 118 13.94 -3.87 2.42
C ILE A 118 14.12 -2.73 3.42
N ALA A 119 14.96 -1.76 3.09
CA ALA A 119 15.03 -0.48 3.77
C ALA A 119 15.06 0.65 2.74
N VAL A 120 14.23 1.66 2.94
CA VAL A 120 14.30 2.94 2.22
C VAL A 120 14.96 3.94 3.14
N LYS A 121 16.02 4.57 2.65
CA LYS A 121 16.82 5.51 3.43
C LYS A 121 17.04 6.80 2.65
N LYS A 122 17.12 7.90 3.37
CA LYS A 122 17.57 9.21 2.90
C LYS A 122 18.83 9.63 3.66
N GLN A 123 19.40 10.78 3.33
CA GLN A 123 20.65 11.24 3.96
C GLN A 123 20.59 11.18 5.49
N ASP A 124 19.48 11.66 6.08
CA ASP A 124 19.32 11.82 7.52
C ASP A 124 18.64 10.63 8.22
N GLY A 125 18.46 9.50 7.54
CA GLY A 125 17.94 8.32 8.21
C GLY A 125 17.01 7.41 7.44
N LEU A 126 16.31 6.58 8.20
CA LEU A 126 15.39 5.58 7.72
C LEU A 126 14.03 6.22 7.40
N VAL A 127 13.50 5.93 6.22
CA VAL A 127 12.14 6.33 5.79
C VAL A 127 11.15 5.19 5.99
N LEU A 128 11.53 3.98 5.54
CA LEU A 128 10.68 2.80 5.60
C LEU A 128 11.55 1.56 5.80
N LEU A 129 11.05 0.62 6.59
CA LEU A 129 11.65 -0.69 6.81
C LEU A 129 10.60 -1.78 6.70
N GLY A 130 10.96 -2.91 6.11
CA GLY A 130 10.05 -4.04 6.09
C GLY A 130 10.49 -5.21 5.26
N TYR A 131 9.48 -5.97 4.81
CA TYR A 131 9.68 -7.21 4.08
C TYR A 131 8.67 -7.32 2.94
N GLN A 132 9.13 -7.88 1.84
CA GLN A 132 8.26 -8.49 0.83
C GLN A 132 8.50 -10.00 0.83
N ARG A 133 7.40 -10.76 0.94
CA ARG A 133 7.44 -12.23 1.01
C ARG A 133 6.49 -12.83 -0.01
N GLU A 134 6.92 -13.95 -0.60
CA GLU A 134 6.03 -14.81 -1.36
C GLU A 134 5.66 -16.02 -0.51
N SER A 135 4.41 -16.46 -0.55
CA SER A 135 3.89 -17.61 0.20
C SER A 135 2.73 -18.30 -0.51
N ALA A 136 2.41 -19.52 -0.10
CA ALA A 136 1.27 -20.25 -0.64
C ALA A 136 -0.08 -19.78 -0.06
N THR A 137 -0.06 -19.18 1.14
CA THR A 137 -1.22 -18.63 1.85
C THR A 137 -0.98 -17.20 2.28
N PRO A 138 -2.03 -16.38 2.51
CA PRO A 138 -1.86 -15.00 2.95
C PRO A 138 -1.22 -14.94 4.34
N LEU A 139 -0.36 -13.94 4.58
CA LEU A 139 0.35 -13.73 5.85
C LEU A 139 -0.23 -12.59 6.69
N CYS A 140 -1.04 -11.70 6.08
CA CYS A 140 -1.62 -10.55 6.77
C CYS A 140 -2.71 -10.97 7.75
N MET A 141 -3.72 -11.65 7.23
CA MET A 141 -4.88 -12.15 7.96
C MET A 141 -5.21 -13.56 7.48
N PRO A 142 -5.98 -14.37 8.24
CA PRO A 142 -6.51 -15.61 7.70
C PRO A 142 -7.39 -15.36 6.47
N ASP A 143 -7.58 -16.38 5.65
CA ASP A 143 -8.49 -16.29 4.50
C ASP A 143 -9.86 -15.77 4.91
N ALA A 144 -10.30 -14.69 4.25
CA ALA A 144 -11.59 -14.07 4.49
C ALA A 144 -12.61 -14.55 3.46
N ASP A 145 -13.80 -14.92 3.92
CA ASP A 145 -14.94 -15.28 3.08
C ASP A 145 -15.99 -14.17 3.11
N PHE A 146 -16.33 -13.65 1.93
CA PHE A 146 -17.35 -12.63 1.73
C PHE A 146 -18.56 -13.12 0.93
N SER A 147 -18.72 -14.43 0.73
CA SER A 147 -19.86 -15.01 0.01
C SER A 147 -21.21 -14.61 0.63
N HIS A 148 -21.23 -14.38 1.94
CA HIS A 148 -22.42 -13.98 2.70
C HIS A 148 -22.91 -12.54 2.41
N LEU A 149 -22.10 -11.69 1.75
CA LEU A 149 -22.47 -10.30 1.46
C LEU A 149 -23.40 -10.16 0.24
N GLY A 150 -23.62 -11.23 -0.53
CA GLY A 150 -24.34 -11.14 -1.80
C GLY A 150 -23.58 -10.32 -2.85
N SER A 151 -24.27 -9.83 -3.87
CA SER A 151 -23.64 -9.03 -4.93
C SER A 151 -23.38 -7.59 -4.47
N LEU A 152 -22.12 -7.22 -4.39
CA LEU A 152 -21.68 -5.85 -4.06
C LEU A 152 -21.94 -4.86 -5.20
N ASP A 153 -22.22 -5.33 -6.42
CA ASP A 153 -22.52 -4.47 -7.56
C ASP A 153 -23.84 -3.68 -7.36
N SER A 154 -24.78 -4.24 -6.61
CA SER A 154 -26.08 -3.60 -6.32
C SER A 154 -26.03 -2.68 -5.09
N ALA A 155 -24.97 -2.76 -4.28
CA ALA A 155 -24.83 -1.90 -3.11
C ALA A 155 -24.50 -0.46 -3.53
N GLU A 156 -24.95 0.52 -2.76
CA GLU A 156 -24.64 1.93 -2.97
C GLU A 156 -23.14 2.18 -2.71
N ASP A 157 -22.47 2.92 -3.63
CA ASP A 157 -21.09 3.35 -3.42
C ASP A 157 -21.00 4.36 -2.27
N ARG A 158 -19.93 4.35 -1.51
CA ARG A 158 -19.71 5.22 -0.34
C ARG A 158 -20.76 5.03 0.76
N SER A 159 -21.13 3.79 1.01
CA SER A 159 -22.11 3.44 2.03
C SER A 159 -21.57 2.40 3.01
N TRP A 160 -22.17 2.37 4.20
CA TRP A 160 -21.97 1.31 5.16
C TRP A 160 -22.85 0.09 4.81
N ILE A 161 -22.21 -1.08 4.74
CA ILE A 161 -22.90 -2.36 4.45
C ILE A 161 -22.73 -3.35 5.61
N ALA A 162 -23.44 -4.49 5.54
CA ALA A 162 -23.36 -5.56 6.54
C ALA A 162 -23.53 -5.05 7.98
N GLN A 163 -24.63 -4.31 8.25
CA GLN A 163 -24.92 -3.73 9.58
C GLN A 163 -23.82 -2.81 10.11
N HIS A 164 -23.30 -1.93 9.26
CA HIS A 164 -22.21 -0.99 9.55
C HIS A 164 -20.84 -1.65 9.85
N ARG A 165 -20.66 -2.89 9.42
CA ARG A 165 -19.37 -3.58 9.60
C ARG A 165 -18.30 -3.10 8.61
N TYR A 166 -18.71 -2.79 7.36
CA TYR A 166 -17.81 -2.36 6.30
C TYR A 166 -18.30 -1.09 5.64
N PHE A 167 -17.41 -0.13 5.44
CA PHE A 167 -17.61 0.96 4.50
C PHE A 167 -17.21 0.48 3.11
N LEU A 168 -18.12 0.60 2.14
CA LEU A 168 -17.91 0.20 0.75
C LEU A 168 -17.50 1.39 -0.09
N LYS A 169 -16.38 1.28 -0.78
CA LYS A 169 -15.98 2.17 -1.86
C LYS A 169 -15.79 1.37 -3.15
N ARG A 170 -16.43 1.78 -4.24
CA ARG A 170 -16.25 1.15 -5.55
C ARG A 170 -15.25 1.93 -6.38
N LYS A 171 -14.31 1.21 -6.99
CA LYS A 171 -13.36 1.73 -7.96
C LYS A 171 -13.42 0.92 -9.24
N PHE A 172 -12.95 1.50 -10.34
CA PHE A 172 -12.78 0.80 -11.60
C PHE A 172 -11.29 0.73 -11.91
N MET A 173 -10.83 -0.47 -12.23
CA MET A 173 -9.45 -0.67 -12.67
C MET A 173 -9.31 -0.05 -14.07
N SER A 174 -8.33 0.82 -14.23
CA SER A 174 -8.08 1.51 -15.48
C SER A 174 -6.60 1.44 -15.82
N THR A 175 -6.29 0.98 -17.04
CA THR A 175 -4.89 0.96 -17.55
C THR A 175 -4.29 2.36 -17.54
N GLY A 176 -5.06 3.41 -17.89
CA GLY A 176 -4.60 4.79 -17.83
C GLY A 176 -4.22 5.24 -16.42
N HIS A 177 -5.04 4.92 -15.40
CA HIS A 177 -4.70 5.19 -14.00
C HIS A 177 -3.50 4.34 -13.55
N GLY A 178 -3.46 3.04 -13.93
CA GLY A 178 -2.31 2.17 -13.65
C GLY A 178 -1.01 2.74 -14.19
N LYS A 179 -0.98 3.18 -15.46
CA LYS A 179 0.18 3.83 -16.08
C LYS A 179 0.59 5.11 -15.38
N ASN A 180 -0.38 5.97 -15.01
CA ASN A 180 -0.10 7.20 -14.26
C ASN A 180 0.46 6.89 -12.86
N PHE A 181 -0.05 5.87 -12.19
CA PHE A 181 0.48 5.43 -10.90
C PHE A 181 1.92 4.94 -11.02
N LEU A 182 2.23 4.14 -12.05
CA LEU A 182 3.60 3.67 -12.32
C LEU A 182 4.55 4.83 -12.63
N ALA A 183 4.14 5.76 -13.50
CA ALA A 183 4.93 6.95 -13.81
C ALA A 183 5.19 7.79 -12.55
N GLY A 184 4.14 8.00 -11.73
CA GLY A 184 4.27 8.65 -10.44
C GLY A 184 5.21 7.90 -9.49
N SER A 185 5.23 6.58 -9.53
CA SER A 185 6.07 5.73 -8.69
C SER A 185 7.48 5.48 -9.22
N LEU A 186 7.88 6.15 -10.31
CA LEU A 186 9.20 5.97 -10.97
C LEU A 186 9.44 4.55 -11.49
N ILE A 187 8.38 3.89 -11.93
CA ILE A 187 8.40 2.52 -12.43
C ILE A 187 8.31 2.53 -13.96
N ASP A 188 9.10 1.71 -14.62
CA ASP A 188 8.97 1.50 -16.06
C ASP A 188 7.60 0.88 -16.38
N GLN A 189 6.74 1.67 -17.04
CA GLN A 189 5.40 1.21 -17.38
C GLN A 189 5.40 0.03 -18.35
N HIS A 190 6.40 -0.07 -19.24
CA HIS A 190 6.48 -1.15 -20.22
C HIS A 190 6.69 -2.52 -19.57
N TYR A 191 7.14 -2.56 -18.33
CA TYR A 191 7.21 -3.80 -17.58
C TYR A 191 5.82 -4.41 -17.34
N TYR A 192 4.81 -3.57 -17.10
CA TYR A 192 3.44 -3.97 -16.79
C TYR A 192 2.46 -3.79 -17.95
N PHE A 193 2.60 -2.71 -18.72
CA PHE A 193 1.69 -2.31 -19.79
C PHE A 193 2.46 -2.09 -21.09
N ASP A 194 2.35 -3.04 -21.99
CA ASP A 194 2.83 -2.96 -23.36
C ASP A 194 1.80 -3.61 -24.28
N GLU A 195 0.86 -2.81 -24.76
CA GLU A 195 -0.24 -3.29 -25.59
C GLU A 195 0.22 -3.79 -26.95
N MET A 196 1.40 -3.39 -27.44
CA MET A 196 1.97 -3.91 -28.68
C MET A 196 2.48 -5.34 -28.51
N GLU A 197 2.87 -5.72 -27.30
CA GLU A 197 3.30 -7.06 -26.90
C GLU A 197 2.18 -7.84 -26.19
N ASP A 198 0.93 -7.37 -26.30
CA ASP A 198 -0.26 -7.95 -25.62
C ASP A 198 -0.08 -8.15 -24.12
N ARG A 199 0.63 -7.20 -23.49
CA ARG A 199 0.91 -7.20 -22.06
C ARG A 199 0.10 -6.13 -21.37
N VAL A 200 -0.90 -6.56 -20.59
CA VAL A 200 -1.71 -5.69 -19.73
C VAL A 200 -1.78 -6.35 -18.36
N GLN A 201 -0.89 -5.92 -17.45
CA GLN A 201 -0.82 -6.46 -16.09
C GLN A 201 -0.82 -5.30 -15.09
N PHE A 202 -1.62 -5.42 -14.06
CA PHE A 202 -1.60 -4.43 -12.97
C PHE A 202 -0.56 -4.85 -11.92
N PRO A 203 0.28 -3.90 -11.41
CA PRO A 203 1.12 -4.20 -10.25
C PRO A 203 0.25 -4.47 -9.03
N ALA A 204 0.71 -5.33 -8.13
CA ALA A 204 -0.05 -5.70 -6.93
C ALA A 204 -0.39 -4.50 -6.05
N MET A 205 0.52 -3.52 -5.98
CA MET A 205 0.36 -2.33 -5.14
C MET A 205 -0.63 -1.29 -5.71
N PHE A 206 -0.97 -1.32 -7.01
CA PHE A 206 -1.92 -0.36 -7.58
C PHE A 206 -3.35 -0.52 -7.02
N PRO A 207 -4.00 -1.71 -7.07
CA PRO A 207 -5.31 -1.88 -6.45
C PRO A 207 -5.29 -1.63 -4.94
N VAL A 208 -4.19 -1.94 -4.26
CA VAL A 208 -4.03 -1.66 -2.82
C VAL A 208 -3.94 -0.16 -2.53
N ALA A 209 -3.24 0.61 -3.36
CA ALA A 209 -3.10 2.06 -3.20
C ALA A 209 -4.45 2.82 -3.28
N LEU A 210 -5.45 2.24 -3.95
CA LEU A 210 -6.81 2.79 -3.99
C LEU A 210 -7.49 2.79 -2.60
N LEU A 211 -6.92 2.08 -1.60
CA LEU A 211 -7.39 2.13 -0.21
C LEU A 211 -7.29 3.54 0.39
N SER A 212 -6.31 4.36 -0.01
CA SER A 212 -6.23 5.75 0.46
C SER A 212 -7.52 6.50 0.19
N CYS A 213 -8.09 6.36 -1.02
CA CYS A 213 -9.38 6.97 -1.34
C CYS A 213 -10.50 6.44 -0.44
N ALA A 214 -10.58 5.12 -0.23
CA ALA A 214 -11.64 4.51 0.58
C ALA A 214 -11.58 4.95 2.05
N LEU A 215 -10.38 5.01 2.64
CA LEU A 215 -10.15 5.48 4.01
C LEU A 215 -10.52 6.97 4.18
N LEU A 216 -10.17 7.81 3.20
CA LEU A 216 -10.51 9.23 3.22
C LEU A 216 -12.01 9.47 3.04
N GLU A 217 -12.67 8.70 2.17
CA GLU A 217 -14.12 8.76 1.97
C GLU A 217 -14.88 8.29 3.22
N GLN A 218 -14.40 7.22 3.88
CA GLN A 218 -14.95 6.78 5.16
C GLN A 218 -14.82 7.90 6.21
N ALA A 219 -13.63 8.46 6.40
CA ALA A 219 -13.39 9.54 7.35
C ALA A 219 -14.28 10.77 7.07
N LYS A 220 -14.50 11.10 5.79
CA LYS A 220 -15.40 12.18 5.37
C LYS A 220 -16.86 11.86 5.69
N GLN A 221 -17.31 10.62 5.48
CA GLN A 221 -18.65 10.16 5.85
C GLN A 221 -18.88 10.26 7.36
N ASP A 222 -17.85 9.98 8.15
CA ASP A 222 -17.88 10.09 9.62
C ASP A 222 -17.63 11.51 10.12
N HIS A 223 -17.64 12.52 9.24
CA HIS A 223 -17.39 13.93 9.55
C HIS A 223 -16.07 14.20 10.27
N TYR A 224 -15.05 13.39 10.00
CA TYR A 224 -13.73 13.53 10.62
C TYR A 224 -13.03 14.81 10.17
N ALA A 225 -12.64 15.65 11.12
CA ALA A 225 -11.95 16.92 10.87
C ALA A 225 -10.47 16.72 10.57
N PHE A 226 -10.14 16.29 9.36
CA PHE A 226 -8.82 15.82 8.95
C PHE A 226 -7.72 16.87 9.06
N GLU A 227 -8.01 18.14 8.69
CA GLU A 227 -7.05 19.22 8.78
C GLU A 227 -6.72 19.61 10.23
N ALA A 228 -7.70 19.48 11.15
CA ALA A 228 -7.54 19.77 12.57
C ALA A 228 -6.94 18.59 13.38
N ASN A 229 -7.21 17.37 12.96
CA ASN A 229 -6.75 16.14 13.62
C ASN A 229 -6.04 15.21 12.65
N PRO A 230 -4.90 15.64 12.07
CA PRO A 230 -4.23 14.85 11.02
C PRO A 230 -3.77 13.50 11.53
N VAL A 231 -3.94 12.49 10.68
CA VAL A 231 -3.42 11.14 10.90
C VAL A 231 -2.43 10.79 9.79
N VAL A 232 -1.44 9.99 10.12
CA VAL A 232 -0.42 9.50 9.20
C VAL A 232 -0.33 7.98 9.27
N TYR A 233 0.03 7.35 8.16
CA TYR A 233 0.33 5.92 8.12
C TYR A 233 1.57 5.62 8.99
N THR A 234 1.49 4.56 9.78
CA THR A 234 2.59 4.06 10.59
C THR A 234 3.09 2.70 10.12
N SER A 235 2.20 1.86 9.63
CA SER A 235 2.55 0.57 9.04
C SER A 235 1.45 0.02 8.14
N HIS A 236 1.87 -0.75 7.15
CA HIS A 236 1.01 -1.54 6.29
C HIS A 236 1.41 -3.01 6.36
N HIS A 237 0.41 -3.88 6.41
CA HIS A 237 0.56 -5.30 6.24
C HIS A 237 -0.47 -5.76 5.22
N VAL A 238 -0.02 -6.27 4.08
CA VAL A 238 -0.86 -6.55 2.91
C VAL A 238 -0.55 -7.94 2.38
N SER A 239 -1.57 -8.68 1.98
CA SER A 239 -1.45 -9.92 1.21
C SER A 239 -2.28 -9.79 -0.07
N VAL A 240 -1.67 -10.01 -1.23
CA VAL A 240 -2.32 -9.95 -2.56
C VAL A 240 -2.29 -11.33 -3.19
N ASP A 241 -3.44 -11.86 -3.62
CA ASP A 241 -3.53 -13.10 -4.38
C ASP A 241 -3.18 -12.85 -5.85
N LYS A 242 -2.00 -13.31 -6.27
CA LYS A 242 -1.52 -13.16 -7.65
C LYS A 242 -2.38 -13.85 -8.69
N ARG A 243 -3.06 -14.95 -8.34
CA ARG A 243 -3.96 -15.66 -9.25
C ARG A 243 -5.18 -14.80 -9.59
N VAL A 244 -5.72 -14.10 -8.59
CA VAL A 244 -6.82 -13.16 -8.77
C VAL A 244 -6.33 -11.90 -9.49
N LEU A 245 -5.16 -11.38 -9.14
CA LEU A 245 -4.54 -10.22 -9.78
C LEU A 245 -4.32 -10.43 -11.28
N GLN A 246 -3.86 -11.62 -11.69
CA GLN A 246 -3.64 -11.98 -13.09
C GLN A 246 -4.92 -12.04 -13.94
N THR A 247 -6.09 -12.15 -13.31
CA THR A 247 -7.39 -12.10 -14.02
C THR A 247 -7.95 -10.69 -14.19
N LEU A 248 -7.23 -9.67 -13.71
CA LEU A 248 -7.70 -8.30 -13.64
C LEU A 248 -7.62 -7.63 -15.01
N GLU A 249 -8.74 -7.14 -15.49
CA GLU A 249 -8.85 -6.46 -16.78
C GLU A 249 -9.17 -4.96 -16.59
N SER A 250 -8.95 -4.19 -17.64
CA SER A 250 -9.35 -2.78 -17.65
C SER A 250 -10.86 -2.65 -17.56
N ASN A 251 -11.33 -1.76 -16.68
CA ASN A 251 -12.72 -1.53 -16.31
C ASN A 251 -13.35 -2.56 -15.35
N ASP A 252 -12.61 -3.53 -14.87
CA ASP A 252 -13.08 -4.37 -13.78
C ASP A 252 -13.45 -3.52 -12.55
N ARG A 253 -14.52 -3.94 -11.89
CA ARG A 253 -14.96 -3.31 -10.64
C ARG A 253 -14.19 -3.86 -9.47
N LEU A 254 -13.57 -2.96 -8.71
CA LEU A 254 -12.92 -3.25 -7.44
C LEU A 254 -13.78 -2.68 -6.31
N HIS A 255 -14.27 -3.54 -5.44
CA HIS A 255 -15.00 -3.16 -4.23
C HIS A 255 -14.00 -3.14 -3.06
N LEU A 256 -13.78 -1.96 -2.52
CA LEU A 256 -12.93 -1.74 -1.36
C LEU A 256 -13.81 -1.74 -0.12
N LEU A 257 -13.54 -2.64 0.81
CA LEU A 257 -14.21 -2.73 2.10
C LEU A 257 -13.24 -2.28 3.19
N VAL A 258 -13.68 -1.33 4.01
CA VAL A 258 -12.90 -0.80 5.13
C VAL A 258 -13.68 -0.97 6.41
N THR A 259 -13.09 -1.56 7.46
CA THR A 259 -13.73 -1.70 8.77
C THR A 259 -13.67 -0.40 9.56
N THR A 260 -14.53 -0.26 10.56
CA THR A 260 -14.31 0.72 11.64
C THR A 260 -12.95 0.46 12.29
N PRO A 261 -12.12 1.50 12.55
CA PRO A 261 -10.80 1.30 13.12
C PRO A 261 -10.85 0.76 14.55
N GLU A 262 -9.95 -0.15 14.85
CA GLU A 262 -9.68 -0.61 16.21
C GLU A 262 -8.55 0.20 16.82
N THR A 263 -8.72 0.68 18.07
CA THR A 263 -7.64 1.34 18.79
C THR A 263 -6.66 0.31 19.35
N VAL A 264 -5.41 0.38 18.90
CA VAL A 264 -4.32 -0.46 19.39
C VAL A 264 -3.45 0.35 20.35
N PRO A 265 -3.27 -0.10 21.60
CA PRO A 265 -2.44 0.60 22.58
C PRO A 265 -0.96 0.69 22.17
N ALA A 266 -0.25 1.67 22.74
CA ALA A 266 1.20 1.81 22.60
C ALA A 266 1.93 0.50 22.95
N GLY A 267 2.97 0.16 22.18
CA GLY A 267 3.77 -1.05 22.34
C GLY A 267 3.11 -2.33 21.82
N LYS A 268 1.89 -2.25 21.29
CA LYS A 268 1.15 -3.35 20.67
C LYS A 268 0.87 -3.07 19.19
N GLY A 269 0.38 -4.09 18.47
CA GLY A 269 -0.01 -3.97 17.06
C GLY A 269 1.15 -3.95 16.08
N LEU A 270 0.88 -3.45 14.88
CA LEU A 270 1.85 -3.35 13.79
C LEU A 270 2.94 -2.34 14.16
N GLY A 271 4.20 -2.74 13.96
CA GLY A 271 5.37 -1.88 14.20
C GLY A 271 5.69 -1.61 15.68
N LYS A 272 4.86 -2.03 16.65
CA LYS A 272 5.05 -1.84 18.11
C LYS A 272 5.43 -0.40 18.48
N MET A 273 4.73 0.57 17.91
CA MET A 273 5.00 1.99 18.10
C MET A 273 4.83 2.43 19.56
N GLY A 274 5.61 3.42 20.00
CA GLY A 274 5.52 4.01 21.36
C GLY A 274 4.27 4.87 21.63
N PHE A 275 3.28 4.85 20.71
CA PHE A 275 2.03 5.62 20.78
C PHE A 275 0.84 4.77 20.31
N PRO A 276 -0.40 5.14 20.68
CA PRO A 276 -1.60 4.44 20.23
C PRO A 276 -1.79 4.56 18.72
N GLN A 277 -2.30 3.51 18.10
CA GLN A 277 -2.59 3.44 16.68
C GLN A 277 -4.07 3.12 16.44
N GLN A 278 -4.59 3.53 15.30
CA GLN A 278 -5.86 3.08 14.73
C GLN A 278 -5.56 2.06 13.64
N LEU A 279 -6.09 0.86 13.79
CA LEU A 279 -5.92 -0.24 12.86
C LEU A 279 -7.20 -0.44 12.05
N HIS A 280 -7.12 -0.26 10.73
CA HIS A 280 -8.17 -0.59 9.78
C HIS A 280 -7.86 -1.94 9.12
N ARG A 281 -8.87 -2.83 9.09
CA ARG A 281 -8.83 -4.00 8.21
C ARG A 281 -9.53 -3.66 6.91
N CYS A 282 -8.85 -3.92 5.82
CA CYS A 282 -9.28 -3.52 4.49
C CYS A 282 -9.23 -4.72 3.54
N PHE A 283 -10.15 -4.75 2.58
CA PHE A 283 -10.24 -5.82 1.59
C PHE A 283 -10.54 -5.24 0.22
N GLY A 284 -9.93 -5.81 -0.81
CA GLY A 284 -10.26 -5.54 -2.20
C GLY A 284 -10.91 -6.76 -2.82
N LEU A 285 -12.13 -6.61 -3.31
CA LEU A 285 -12.93 -7.69 -3.87
C LEU A 285 -13.27 -7.42 -5.34
N LEU A 286 -13.18 -8.45 -6.16
CA LEU A 286 -13.63 -8.46 -7.54
C LEU A 286 -15.02 -9.10 -7.65
N ALA A 287 -15.53 -9.22 -8.88
CA ALA A 287 -16.81 -9.86 -9.17
C ALA A 287 -16.94 -11.24 -8.48
N GLY A 288 -18.12 -11.54 -7.95
CA GLY A 288 -18.36 -12.75 -7.15
C GLY A 288 -17.69 -12.74 -5.78
N ASN A 289 -17.34 -11.56 -5.27
CA ASN A 289 -16.70 -11.34 -3.98
C ASN A 289 -15.34 -12.08 -3.82
N ARG A 290 -14.64 -12.34 -4.95
CA ARG A 290 -13.31 -12.93 -4.93
C ARG A 290 -12.32 -11.95 -4.29
N VAL A 291 -11.61 -12.39 -3.26
CA VAL A 291 -10.64 -11.55 -2.56
C VAL A 291 -9.39 -11.39 -3.41
N LEU A 292 -9.13 -10.17 -3.88
CA LEU A 292 -7.90 -9.79 -4.56
C LEU A 292 -6.78 -9.52 -3.56
N PHE A 293 -7.11 -8.78 -2.52
CA PHE A 293 -6.16 -8.50 -1.44
C PHE A 293 -6.86 -8.29 -0.10
N GLN A 294 -6.10 -8.47 0.95
CA GLN A 294 -6.44 -8.10 2.31
C GLN A 294 -5.30 -7.31 2.93
N ALA A 295 -5.64 -6.30 3.73
CA ALA A 295 -4.67 -5.38 4.30
C ALA A 295 -5.05 -4.95 5.71
N GLU A 296 -4.03 -4.80 6.56
CA GLU A 296 -4.08 -4.07 7.81
C GLU A 296 -3.32 -2.76 7.63
N VAL A 297 -4.02 -1.65 7.80
CA VAL A 297 -3.48 -0.29 7.69
C VAL A 297 -3.52 0.35 9.07
N ALA A 298 -2.35 0.59 9.64
CA ALA A 298 -2.22 1.28 10.92
C ALA A 298 -1.92 2.76 10.71
N MET A 299 -2.64 3.60 11.43
CA MET A 299 -2.47 5.06 11.44
C MET A 299 -2.33 5.58 12.86
N ALA A 300 -1.66 6.71 13.01
CA ALA A 300 -1.60 7.43 14.27
C ALA A 300 -1.90 8.92 14.07
N ARG A 301 -2.38 9.56 15.13
CA ARG A 301 -2.46 11.03 15.17
C ARG A 301 -1.06 11.61 15.05
N LEU A 302 -0.89 12.58 14.17
CA LEU A 302 0.40 13.26 13.96
C LEU A 302 0.96 13.82 15.29
N GLU A 303 0.11 14.43 16.12
CA GLU A 303 0.49 14.95 17.42
C GLU A 303 1.08 13.89 18.35
N ALA A 304 0.46 12.71 18.43
CA ALA A 304 0.95 11.60 19.28
C ALA A 304 2.31 11.09 18.82
N MET A 305 2.54 11.03 17.49
CA MET A 305 3.82 10.65 16.92
C MET A 305 4.92 11.66 17.26
N LEU A 306 4.64 12.97 17.11
CA LEU A 306 5.59 14.03 17.43
C LEU A 306 5.96 14.08 18.90
N GLN A 307 4.97 13.89 19.81
CA GLN A 307 5.23 13.84 21.25
C GLN A 307 6.10 12.63 21.65
N ALA A 308 5.95 11.50 20.99
CA ALA A 308 6.79 10.34 21.24
C ALA A 308 8.24 10.55 20.78
N SER A 309 8.45 11.24 19.65
CA SER A 309 9.79 11.53 19.11
C SER A 309 10.61 12.49 19.99
N VAL A 310 9.96 13.33 20.80
CA VAL A 310 10.65 14.26 21.75
C VAL A 310 11.11 13.55 23.02
N ARG A 311 10.57 12.36 23.32
CA ARG A 311 10.88 11.58 24.54
C ARG A 311 12.00 10.55 24.37
N THR A 312 12.43 10.33 23.15
CA THR A 312 13.55 9.44 22.79
C THR A 312 14.80 10.24 22.48
#